data_d9f902f9d32ea8492d2c26acee3c0619
#
_entry.id   d9f902f9d32ea8492d2c26acee3c0619
#
_cell.length_a   1.000
_cell.length_b   1.000
_cell.length_c   1.000
_cell.angle_alpha   90.00
_cell.angle_beta   90.00
_cell.angle_gamma   90.00
#
_symmetry.space_group_name_H-M   'P 1'
#
loop_
_entity.id
_entity.type
_entity.pdbx_description
1 polymer ?
#
loop_
_entity_poly.entity_id
_entity_poly.type
_entity_poly.pdbx_seq_one_letter_code
_entity_poly.pdbx_strand_id
1 'polypeptide(L)'
;QTVPKIPIWLAMAAAIPKDWTSLEVYFAMTLILACIGWTGLCRVVRGKLLSLREEDYARAAMLAGASERRVIFVHLVPNFLSHIVAAITLAVPGMIMAETSLSFLGLGLRPPIVSWGVLLQEATVDSIKNQPWLLLPALAVIVTVLSMNFMGDGLRDAADPYAD
;
A
#
# COMPACT_ATOMS: atom_id res chain seq x y z
N GLN A 1 12.20 -2.64 11.08
CA GLN A 1 10.82 -2.84 11.54
C GLN A 1 10.87 -3.75 12.76
N THR A 2 10.84 -3.17 13.93
CA THR A 2 10.87 -3.94 15.20
C THR A 2 9.47 -4.44 15.58
N VAL A 3 8.41 -3.87 15.01
CA VAL A 3 7.03 -4.26 15.31
C VAL A 3 6.35 -4.81 14.05
N PRO A 4 5.76 -6.01 14.11
CA PRO A 4 5.03 -6.60 12.99
C PRO A 4 3.77 -5.76 12.69
N LYS A 5 3.55 -5.43 11.41
CA LYS A 5 2.41 -4.59 10.99
C LYS A 5 1.07 -5.27 11.22
N ILE A 6 0.98 -6.57 10.93
CA ILE A 6 -0.29 -7.33 11.00
C ILE A 6 -0.87 -7.34 12.41
N PRO A 7 -0.13 -7.69 13.49
CA PRO A 7 -0.67 -7.62 14.85
C PRO A 7 -1.13 -6.21 15.27
N ILE A 8 -0.45 -5.15 14.81
CA ILE A 8 -0.88 -3.79 15.10
C ILE A 8 -2.21 -3.49 14.39
N TRP A 9 -2.33 -3.82 13.11
CA TRP A 9 -3.58 -3.65 12.37
C TRP A 9 -4.72 -4.41 13.00
N LEU A 10 -4.51 -5.67 13.41
CA LEU A 10 -5.50 -6.50 14.09
C LEU A 10 -5.93 -5.86 15.42
N ALA A 11 -4.98 -5.40 16.24
CA ALA A 11 -5.28 -4.77 17.53
C ALA A 11 -6.07 -3.46 17.36
N MET A 12 -5.68 -2.61 16.39
CA MET A 12 -6.37 -1.35 16.11
C MET A 12 -7.76 -1.60 15.50
N ALA A 13 -7.88 -2.55 14.60
CA ALA A 13 -9.17 -2.93 14.01
C ALA A 13 -10.12 -3.51 15.07
N ALA A 14 -9.63 -4.33 15.99
CA ALA A 14 -10.40 -4.88 17.10
C ALA A 14 -10.87 -3.81 18.11
N ALA A 15 -10.19 -2.67 18.16
CA ALA A 15 -10.57 -1.55 19.03
C ALA A 15 -11.68 -0.66 18.44
N ILE A 16 -12.07 -0.87 17.17
CA ILE A 16 -13.17 -0.12 16.55
C ILE A 16 -14.50 -0.48 17.25
N PRO A 17 -15.29 0.50 17.71
CA PRO A 17 -16.58 0.24 18.35
C PRO A 17 -17.53 -0.50 17.39
N LYS A 18 -18.33 -1.41 17.95
CA LYS A 18 -19.24 -2.25 17.15
C LYS A 18 -20.53 -1.53 16.75
N ASP A 19 -20.84 -0.43 17.42
CA ASP A 19 -21.99 0.45 17.20
C ASP A 19 -21.77 1.48 16.09
N TRP A 20 -20.52 1.58 15.56
CA TRP A 20 -20.22 2.47 14.47
C TRP A 20 -20.92 2.06 13.18
N THR A 21 -21.33 3.07 12.44
CA THR A 21 -21.89 2.86 11.09
C THR A 21 -20.83 2.28 10.15
N SER A 22 -21.30 1.58 9.14
CA SER A 22 -20.41 0.98 8.14
C SER A 22 -19.45 1.98 7.49
N LEU A 23 -19.89 3.23 7.33
CA LEU A 23 -19.06 4.31 6.76
C LEU A 23 -17.95 4.75 7.73
N GLU A 24 -18.26 4.86 9.02
CA GLU A 24 -17.27 5.19 10.07
C GLU A 24 -16.21 4.10 10.17
N VAL A 25 -16.62 2.82 10.11
CA VAL A 25 -15.70 1.68 10.10
C VAL A 25 -14.80 1.74 8.85
N TYR A 26 -15.34 2.06 7.67
CA TYR A 26 -14.56 2.22 6.45
C TYR A 26 -13.46 3.29 6.59
N PHE A 27 -13.82 4.46 7.08
CA PHE A 27 -12.85 5.54 7.30
C PHE A 27 -11.82 5.19 8.37
N ALA A 28 -12.24 4.58 9.47
CA ALA A 28 -11.33 4.13 10.52
C ALA A 28 -10.31 3.11 10.00
N MET A 29 -10.77 2.10 9.24
CA MET A 29 -9.90 1.10 8.62
C MET A 29 -8.91 1.75 7.65
N THR A 30 -9.37 2.66 6.81
CA THR A 30 -8.52 3.40 5.89
C THR A 30 -7.43 4.19 6.64
N LEU A 31 -7.81 4.86 7.73
CA LEU A 31 -6.88 5.61 8.57
C LEU A 31 -5.84 4.68 9.23
N ILE A 32 -6.28 3.55 9.79
CA ILE A 32 -5.41 2.55 10.44
C ILE A 32 -4.38 2.03 9.45
N LEU A 33 -4.79 1.63 8.25
CA LEU A 33 -3.89 1.13 7.21
C LEU A 33 -2.93 2.23 6.74
N ALA A 34 -3.41 3.45 6.55
CA ALA A 34 -2.61 4.59 6.11
C ALA A 34 -1.57 5.01 7.16
N CYS A 35 -1.95 5.10 8.43
CA CYS A 35 -1.04 5.52 9.52
C CYS A 35 0.20 4.65 9.68
N ILE A 36 0.14 3.38 9.27
CA ILE A 36 1.27 2.46 9.37
C ILE A 36 1.93 2.25 7.99
N GLY A 37 1.13 2.31 6.92
CA GLY A 37 1.57 2.00 5.56
C GLY A 37 2.69 2.92 5.03
N TRP A 38 2.59 4.22 5.29
CA TRP A 38 3.52 5.23 4.77
C TRP A 38 4.97 5.09 5.28
N THR A 39 5.17 4.46 6.44
CA THR A 39 6.49 4.37 7.09
C THR A 39 7.52 3.62 6.24
N GLY A 40 7.09 2.66 5.43
CA GLY A 40 7.94 1.93 4.50
C GLY A 40 8.48 2.82 3.39
N LEU A 41 7.57 3.52 2.70
CA LEU A 41 7.91 4.46 1.63
C LEU A 41 8.80 5.59 2.13
N CYS A 42 8.47 6.16 3.30
CA CYS A 42 9.28 7.22 3.92
C CYS A 42 10.75 6.79 4.11
N ARG A 43 10.99 5.54 4.54
CA ARG A 43 12.34 5.02 4.74
C ARG A 43 13.08 4.85 3.42
N VAL A 44 12.42 4.36 2.38
CA VAL A 44 12.99 4.21 1.04
C VAL A 44 13.35 5.57 0.46
N VAL A 45 12.42 6.52 0.50
CA VAL A 45 12.65 7.91 0.03
C VAL A 45 13.80 8.56 0.77
N ARG A 46 13.84 8.44 2.11
CA ARG A 46 14.96 8.97 2.90
C ARG A 46 16.31 8.37 2.51
N GLY A 47 16.36 7.04 2.33
CA GLY A 47 17.59 6.37 1.91
C GLY A 47 18.08 6.85 0.56
N LYS A 48 17.18 6.99 -0.41
CA LYS A 48 17.51 7.54 -1.75
C LYS A 48 17.96 8.99 -1.69
N LEU A 49 17.26 9.85 -0.94
CA LEU A 49 17.68 11.25 -0.80
C LEU A 49 19.08 11.39 -0.19
N LEU A 50 19.40 10.58 0.83
CA LEU A 50 20.72 10.59 1.44
C LEU A 50 21.82 10.15 0.46
N SER A 51 21.56 9.12 -0.36
CA SER A 51 22.48 8.67 -1.40
C SER A 51 22.69 9.75 -2.47
N LEU A 52 21.60 10.28 -3.04
CA LEU A 52 21.65 11.26 -4.12
C LEU A 52 22.23 12.62 -3.70
N ARG A 53 22.17 12.96 -2.40
CA ARG A 53 22.79 14.18 -1.87
C ARG A 53 24.31 14.18 -2.02
N GLU A 54 24.93 13.02 -2.05
CA GLU A 54 26.38 12.86 -2.18
C GLU A 54 26.86 12.89 -3.63
N GLU A 55 25.95 12.88 -4.59
CA GLU A 55 26.28 12.94 -6.02
C GLU A 55 26.79 14.32 -6.42
N ASP A 56 27.69 14.35 -7.43
CA ASP A 56 28.41 15.55 -7.86
C ASP A 56 27.47 16.70 -8.29
N TYR A 57 26.36 16.36 -8.98
CA TYR A 57 25.39 17.39 -9.41
C TYR A 57 24.68 18.06 -8.21
N ALA A 58 24.42 17.31 -7.15
CA ALA A 58 23.78 17.84 -5.94
C ALA A 58 24.77 18.73 -5.18
N ARG A 59 26.01 18.31 -5.06
CA ARG A 59 27.10 19.09 -4.46
C ARG A 59 27.38 20.37 -5.26
N ALA A 60 27.43 20.27 -6.59
CA ALA A 60 27.62 21.44 -7.46
C ALA A 60 26.49 22.46 -7.30
N ALA A 61 25.23 22.02 -7.21
CA ALA A 61 24.09 22.90 -6.96
C ALA A 61 24.20 23.63 -5.61
N MET A 62 24.64 22.93 -4.55
CA MET A 62 24.87 23.54 -3.22
C MET A 62 26.00 24.57 -3.27
N LEU A 63 27.10 24.26 -3.96
CA LEU A 63 28.23 25.19 -4.13
C LEU A 63 27.83 26.43 -4.95
N ALA A 64 26.91 26.30 -5.89
CA ALA A 64 26.32 27.40 -6.64
C ALA A 64 25.32 28.24 -5.81
N GLY A 65 25.14 27.95 -4.50
CA GLY A 65 24.27 28.71 -3.61
C GLY A 65 22.80 28.31 -3.62
N ALA A 66 22.44 27.14 -4.16
CA ALA A 66 21.07 26.66 -4.11
C ALA A 66 20.68 26.32 -2.67
N SER A 67 19.47 26.74 -2.26
CA SER A 67 18.93 26.37 -0.95
C SER A 67 18.65 24.85 -0.87
N GLU A 68 18.69 24.27 0.32
CA GLU A 68 18.43 22.83 0.52
C GLU A 68 17.07 22.40 -0.08
N ARG A 69 16.04 23.22 0.10
CA ARG A 69 14.71 22.94 -0.50
C ARG A 69 14.78 22.86 -2.02
N ARG A 70 15.52 23.78 -2.66
CA ARG A 70 15.70 23.77 -4.11
C ARG A 70 16.46 22.54 -4.57
N VAL A 71 17.52 22.16 -3.87
CA VAL A 71 18.26 20.93 -4.18
C VAL A 71 17.36 19.71 -4.09
N ILE A 72 16.58 19.57 -3.02
CA ILE A 72 15.68 18.43 -2.83
C ILE A 72 14.61 18.38 -3.95
N PHE A 73 13.81 19.44 -4.11
CA PHE A 73 12.63 19.38 -4.98
C PHE A 73 12.91 19.55 -6.47
N VAL A 74 14.01 20.22 -6.83
CA VAL A 74 14.34 20.49 -8.23
C VAL A 74 15.38 19.52 -8.79
N HIS A 75 16.30 19.05 -7.95
CA HIS A 75 17.40 18.21 -8.42
C HIS A 75 17.31 16.76 -7.95
N LEU A 76 16.92 16.50 -6.68
CA LEU A 76 16.91 15.14 -6.14
C LEU A 76 15.61 14.40 -6.43
N VAL A 77 14.45 14.96 -6.04
CA VAL A 77 13.15 14.29 -6.18
C VAL A 77 12.83 13.89 -7.62
N PRO A 78 13.02 14.75 -8.64
CA PRO A 78 12.74 14.36 -10.03
C PRO A 78 13.59 13.18 -10.51
N ASN A 79 14.82 13.05 -10.02
CA ASN A 79 15.74 11.99 -10.42
C ASN A 79 15.31 10.59 -9.94
N PHE A 80 14.46 10.48 -8.92
CA PHE A 80 13.94 9.19 -8.46
C PHE A 80 12.40 9.15 -8.39
N LEU A 81 11.73 10.07 -9.06
CA LEU A 81 10.26 10.13 -9.09
C LEU A 81 9.64 8.83 -9.63
N SER A 82 10.25 8.25 -10.65
CA SER A 82 9.90 6.95 -11.20
C SER A 82 9.85 5.85 -10.13
N HIS A 83 10.88 5.81 -9.29
CA HIS A 83 10.94 4.86 -8.18
C HIS A 83 9.85 5.09 -7.13
N ILE A 84 9.49 6.36 -6.85
CA ILE A 84 8.36 6.69 -5.96
C ILE A 84 7.04 6.20 -6.58
N VAL A 85 6.81 6.47 -7.87
CA VAL A 85 5.59 6.05 -8.57
C VAL A 85 5.46 4.53 -8.54
N ALA A 86 6.51 3.79 -8.89
CA ALA A 86 6.53 2.35 -8.82
C ALA A 86 6.26 1.82 -7.39
N ALA A 87 6.90 2.42 -6.37
CA ALA A 87 6.71 2.02 -4.98
C ALA A 87 5.26 2.27 -4.48
N ILE A 88 4.62 3.35 -4.90
CA ILE A 88 3.20 3.64 -4.59
C ILE A 88 2.29 2.64 -5.30
N THR A 89 2.53 2.37 -6.58
CA THR A 89 1.72 1.41 -7.36
C THR A 89 1.79 0.01 -6.77
N LEU A 90 2.99 -0.45 -6.39
CA LEU A 90 3.19 -1.76 -5.74
C LEU A 90 2.66 -1.80 -4.29
N ALA A 91 2.40 -0.66 -3.66
CA ALA A 91 1.75 -0.64 -2.34
C ALA A 91 0.25 -0.93 -2.41
N VAL A 92 -0.42 -0.64 -3.54
CA VAL A 92 -1.88 -0.84 -3.71
C VAL A 92 -2.29 -2.30 -3.51
N PRO A 93 -1.68 -3.31 -4.18
CA PRO A 93 -2.00 -4.72 -3.93
C PRO A 93 -1.85 -5.13 -2.47
N GLY A 94 -0.81 -4.63 -1.80
CA GLY A 94 -0.58 -4.88 -0.37
C GLY A 94 -1.71 -4.33 0.52
N MET A 95 -2.26 -3.16 0.19
CA MET A 95 -3.39 -2.58 0.92
C MET A 95 -4.70 -3.33 0.66
N ILE A 96 -4.94 -3.76 -0.58
CA ILE A 96 -6.08 -4.62 -0.93
C ILE A 96 -6.03 -5.91 -0.11
N MET A 97 -4.88 -6.58 -0.07
CA MET A 97 -4.70 -7.81 0.71
C MET A 97 -4.88 -7.58 2.22
N ALA A 98 -4.40 -6.44 2.74
CA ALA A 98 -4.55 -6.10 4.16
C ALA A 98 -6.02 -5.87 4.54
N GLU A 99 -6.77 -5.08 3.76
CA GLU A 99 -8.21 -4.87 3.95
C GLU A 99 -8.97 -6.19 3.85
N THR A 100 -8.76 -6.95 2.77
CA THR A 100 -9.43 -8.23 2.53
C THR A 100 -9.19 -9.20 3.69
N SER A 101 -7.96 -9.29 4.20
CA SER A 101 -7.61 -10.17 5.32
C SER A 101 -8.29 -9.74 6.63
N LEU A 102 -8.31 -8.43 6.93
CA LEU A 102 -8.96 -7.92 8.14
C LEU A 102 -10.48 -8.12 8.09
N SER A 103 -11.10 -7.86 6.94
CA SER A 103 -12.53 -8.04 6.74
C SER A 103 -12.91 -9.53 6.76
N PHE A 104 -12.10 -10.41 6.16
CA PHE A 104 -12.28 -11.86 6.23
C PHE A 104 -12.25 -12.38 7.67
N LEU A 105 -11.38 -11.83 8.53
CA LEU A 105 -11.30 -12.18 9.94
C LEU A 105 -12.42 -11.54 10.79
N GLY A 106 -13.34 -10.79 10.19
CA GLY A 106 -14.43 -10.10 10.89
C GLY A 106 -14.00 -8.89 11.70
N LEU A 107 -12.76 -8.44 11.54
CA LEU A 107 -12.19 -7.27 12.21
C LEU A 107 -12.21 -6.00 11.35
N GLY A 108 -12.53 -6.14 10.06
CA GLY A 108 -12.63 -5.06 9.10
C GLY A 108 -14.05 -4.61 8.82
N LEU A 109 -14.35 -4.43 7.54
CA LEU A 109 -15.67 -4.06 7.05
C LEU A 109 -16.68 -5.18 7.34
N ARG A 110 -17.95 -4.77 7.52
CA ARG A 110 -19.06 -5.68 7.85
C ARG A 110 -20.28 -5.34 6.99
N PRO A 111 -21.20 -6.28 6.81
CA PRO A 111 -22.48 -5.97 6.19
C PRO A 111 -23.17 -4.75 6.85
N PRO A 112 -23.84 -3.88 6.10
CA PRO A 112 -24.22 -4.02 4.68
C PRO A 112 -23.14 -3.57 3.66
N ILE A 113 -21.93 -3.14 4.08
CA ILE A 113 -20.85 -2.85 3.13
C ILE A 113 -20.40 -4.16 2.47
N VAL A 114 -20.25 -4.13 1.15
CA VAL A 114 -19.74 -5.25 0.36
C VAL A 114 -18.26 -4.98 0.06
N SER A 115 -17.39 -5.88 0.52
CA SER A 115 -15.98 -5.96 0.10
C SER A 115 -15.64 -7.42 -0.22
N TRP A 116 -14.55 -7.63 -0.93
CA TRP A 116 -14.10 -9.00 -1.21
C TRP A 116 -13.82 -9.78 0.08
N GLY A 117 -13.31 -9.14 1.12
CA GLY A 117 -13.08 -9.76 2.42
C GLY A 117 -14.37 -10.16 3.12
N VAL A 118 -15.41 -9.32 3.07
CA VAL A 118 -16.75 -9.63 3.62
C VAL A 118 -17.36 -10.80 2.88
N LEU A 119 -17.29 -10.82 1.53
CA LEU A 119 -17.82 -11.92 0.73
C LEU A 119 -17.07 -13.25 1.00
N LEU A 120 -15.75 -13.18 1.18
CA LEU A 120 -14.94 -14.36 1.51
C LEU A 120 -15.22 -14.90 2.92
N GLN A 121 -15.66 -14.05 3.85
CA GLN A 121 -16.04 -14.49 5.19
C GLN A 121 -17.24 -15.44 5.16
N GLU A 122 -18.14 -15.29 4.18
CA GLU A 122 -19.29 -16.17 3.98
C GLU A 122 -18.90 -17.51 3.32
N ALA A 123 -17.75 -17.59 2.71
CA ALA A 123 -17.23 -18.75 2.00
C ALA A 123 -16.64 -19.79 2.97
N THR A 124 -17.48 -20.41 3.78
CA THR A 124 -17.10 -21.55 4.63
C THR A 124 -16.95 -22.84 3.79
N VAL A 125 -16.23 -23.83 4.32
CA VAL A 125 -16.03 -25.12 3.62
C VAL A 125 -17.36 -25.78 3.23
N ASP A 126 -18.36 -25.72 4.10
CA ASP A 126 -19.68 -26.35 3.82
C ASP A 126 -20.50 -25.51 2.84
N SER A 127 -20.41 -24.18 2.90
CA SER A 127 -21.05 -23.29 1.95
C SER A 127 -20.47 -23.47 0.54
N ILE A 128 -19.15 -23.60 0.40
CA ILE A 128 -18.45 -23.77 -0.89
C ILE A 128 -18.86 -25.07 -1.58
N LYS A 129 -19.07 -26.17 -0.84
CA LYS A 129 -19.52 -27.44 -1.41
C LYS A 129 -20.87 -27.32 -2.11
N ASN A 130 -21.75 -26.49 -1.57
CA ASN A 130 -23.12 -26.30 -2.12
C ASN A 130 -23.18 -25.11 -3.10
N GLN A 131 -22.25 -24.14 -2.93
CA GLN A 131 -22.25 -22.87 -3.66
C GLN A 131 -20.83 -22.48 -4.08
N PRO A 132 -20.23 -23.13 -5.09
CA PRO A 132 -18.85 -22.92 -5.49
C PRO A 132 -18.55 -21.50 -5.99
N TRP A 133 -19.57 -20.74 -6.41
CA TRP A 133 -19.41 -19.33 -6.79
C TRP A 133 -18.99 -18.39 -5.65
N LEU A 134 -19.09 -18.81 -4.39
CA LEU A 134 -18.55 -18.08 -3.24
C LEU A 134 -17.02 -17.93 -3.29
N LEU A 135 -16.34 -18.66 -4.18
CA LEU A 135 -14.91 -18.46 -4.45
C LEU A 135 -14.61 -17.36 -5.48
N LEU A 136 -15.61 -16.81 -6.17
CA LEU A 136 -15.39 -15.75 -7.15
C LEU A 136 -14.71 -14.50 -6.56
N PRO A 137 -15.01 -14.03 -5.33
CA PRO A 137 -14.27 -12.95 -4.72
C PRO A 137 -12.79 -13.25 -4.53
N ALA A 138 -12.41 -14.49 -4.20
CA ALA A 138 -11.00 -14.89 -4.11
C ALA A 138 -10.29 -14.77 -5.46
N LEU A 139 -10.94 -15.24 -6.53
CA LEU A 139 -10.41 -15.09 -7.89
C LEU A 139 -10.25 -13.62 -8.28
N ALA A 140 -11.24 -12.78 -7.95
CA ALA A 140 -11.19 -11.35 -8.21
C ALA A 140 -10.00 -10.69 -7.50
N VAL A 141 -9.76 -11.02 -6.22
CA VAL A 141 -8.59 -10.54 -5.46
C VAL A 141 -7.29 -10.99 -6.12
N ILE A 142 -7.16 -12.26 -6.46
CA ILE A 142 -5.95 -12.82 -7.08
C ILE A 142 -5.65 -12.09 -8.40
N VAL A 143 -6.62 -12.00 -9.30
CA VAL A 143 -6.45 -11.34 -10.60
C VAL A 143 -6.08 -9.87 -10.42
N THR A 144 -6.75 -9.15 -9.52
CA THR A 144 -6.47 -7.73 -9.27
C THR A 144 -5.08 -7.53 -8.70
N VAL A 145 -4.67 -8.32 -7.71
CA VAL A 145 -3.35 -8.25 -7.08
C VAL A 145 -2.25 -8.54 -8.10
N LEU A 146 -2.40 -9.59 -8.91
CA LEU A 146 -1.44 -9.94 -9.94
C LEU A 146 -1.35 -8.84 -11.01
N SER A 147 -2.49 -8.34 -11.50
CA SER A 147 -2.52 -7.27 -12.52
C SER A 147 -1.85 -6.00 -12.01
N MET A 148 -2.09 -5.62 -10.75
CA MET A 148 -1.47 -4.44 -10.14
C MET A 148 0.04 -4.63 -9.93
N ASN A 149 0.50 -5.84 -9.59
CA ASN A 149 1.92 -6.13 -9.48
C ASN A 149 2.61 -6.05 -10.85
N PHE A 150 2.05 -6.67 -11.89
CA PHE A 150 2.59 -6.57 -13.25
C PHE A 150 2.62 -5.12 -13.75
N MET A 151 1.57 -4.36 -13.47
CA MET A 151 1.53 -2.94 -13.81
C MET A 151 2.61 -2.14 -13.07
N GLY A 152 2.80 -2.41 -11.77
CA GLY A 152 3.83 -1.75 -10.96
C GLY A 152 5.25 -2.07 -11.42
N ASP A 153 5.50 -3.32 -11.77
CA ASP A 153 6.79 -3.76 -12.32
C ASP A 153 7.04 -3.13 -13.71
N GLY A 154 6.03 -3.14 -14.58
CA GLY A 154 6.12 -2.48 -15.90
C GLY A 154 6.36 -0.96 -15.80
N LEU A 155 5.74 -0.29 -14.82
CA LEU A 155 6.00 1.13 -14.55
C LEU A 155 7.41 1.37 -14.01
N ARG A 156 7.93 0.45 -13.22
CA ARG A 156 9.29 0.51 -12.71
C ARG A 156 10.30 0.37 -13.86
N ASP A 157 10.10 -0.62 -14.73
CA ASP A 157 10.98 -0.88 -15.87
C ASP A 157 10.93 0.27 -16.88
N ALA A 158 9.72 0.76 -17.21
CA ALA A 158 9.56 1.90 -18.11
C ALA A 158 10.14 3.23 -17.56
N ALA A 159 10.29 3.31 -16.25
CA ALA A 159 10.79 4.49 -15.57
C ALA A 159 12.28 4.39 -15.23
N ASP A 160 12.92 3.27 -15.50
CA ASP A 160 14.37 3.09 -15.33
C ASP A 160 15.11 3.66 -16.56
N PRO A 161 15.87 4.76 -16.42
CA PRO A 161 16.62 5.35 -17.55
C PRO A 161 17.80 4.48 -18.05
N TYR A 162 18.07 3.36 -17.36
CA TYR A 162 19.15 2.43 -17.67
C TYR A 162 18.65 1.05 -18.10
N ALA A 163 17.35 0.88 -18.27
CA ALA A 163 16.79 -0.35 -18.84
C ALA A 163 16.96 -0.30 -20.36
N ASP A 164 18.04 -0.93 -20.86
CA ASP A 164 18.26 -1.27 -22.27
C ASP A 164 17.58 -2.61 -22.61
#